data_fbeea9df1474155be98f07d5f332e351
#
_entry.id   fbeea9df1474155be98f07d5f332e351
#
_cell.length_a   1.000
_cell.length_b   1.000
_cell.length_c   1.000
_cell.angle_alpha   90.00
_cell.angle_beta   90.00
_cell.angle_gamma   90.00
#
_symmetry.space_group_name_H-M   'P 1'
#
loop_
_entity.id
_entity.type
_entity.pdbx_description
1 polymer ?
#
loop_
_entity_poly.entity_id
_entity_poly.type
_entity_poly.pdbx_seq_one_letter_code
_entity_poly.pdbx_strand_id
1 'polypeptide(L)'
;MMLWIEARRYRFYDAFRGRVRMIESHFLVATVSRNPALLGGDWQKLVCEDLILPSFKISKLEAVGRRLKRNYVFIIAIIIVAWVTKIFMHASPPIHSWSAFYQALAVGELPSFLIAAVLLFTIVATTALTWYVSVNSSGEVTDLRGSHKEQWRI
;
A
#
# COMPACT_ATOMS: atom_id res chain seq x y z
N MET A 1 1.20 -5.04 13.68
CA MET A 1 0.52 -3.89 14.31
C MET A 1 0.83 -2.56 13.63
N MET A 2 2.09 -2.21 13.37
CA MET A 2 2.50 -0.96 12.68
C MET A 2 1.81 -0.76 11.32
N LEU A 3 1.79 -1.78 10.45
CA LEU A 3 1.14 -1.71 9.14
C LEU A 3 -0.35 -1.31 9.23
N TRP A 4 -1.06 -1.81 10.24
CA TRP A 4 -2.48 -1.48 10.45
C TRP A 4 -2.67 -0.01 10.86
N ILE A 5 -1.81 0.49 11.76
CA ILE A 5 -1.83 1.89 12.20
C ILE A 5 -1.52 2.82 11.03
N GLU A 6 -0.50 2.50 10.23
CA GLU A 6 -0.16 3.27 9.02
C GLU A 6 -1.26 3.23 7.98
N ALA A 7 -1.88 2.09 7.73
CA ALA A 7 -2.99 1.97 6.80
C ALA A 7 -4.19 2.81 7.25
N ARG A 8 -4.49 2.83 8.55
CA ARG A 8 -5.54 3.70 9.10
C ARG A 8 -5.21 5.18 8.88
N ARG A 9 -3.99 5.62 9.21
CA ARG A 9 -3.53 7.00 8.98
C ARG A 9 -3.56 7.36 7.49
N TYR A 10 -3.20 6.43 6.62
CA TYR A 10 -3.22 6.64 5.18
C TYR A 10 -4.63 6.91 4.64
N ARG A 11 -5.67 6.26 5.15
CA ARG A 11 -7.06 6.55 4.77
C ARG A 11 -7.47 7.97 5.10
N PHE A 12 -7.10 8.46 6.27
CA PHE A 12 -7.36 9.86 6.63
C PHE A 12 -6.57 10.82 5.72
N TYR A 13 -5.30 10.53 5.49
CA TYR A 13 -4.48 11.32 4.58
C TYR A 13 -5.08 11.40 3.18
N ASP A 14 -5.57 10.28 2.65
CA ASP A 14 -6.19 10.23 1.31
C ASP A 14 -7.47 11.07 1.24
N ALA A 15 -8.31 11.01 2.27
CA ALA A 15 -9.51 11.84 2.35
C ALA A 15 -9.16 13.35 2.36
N PHE A 16 -8.20 13.77 3.16
CA PHE A 16 -7.73 15.17 3.17
C PHE A 16 -7.11 15.58 1.85
N ARG A 17 -6.28 14.74 1.27
CA ARG A 17 -5.66 14.99 -0.05
C ARG A 17 -6.69 15.17 -1.15
N GLY A 18 -7.76 14.37 -1.14
CA GLY A 18 -8.87 14.51 -2.09
C GLY A 18 -9.53 15.88 -2.02
N ARG A 19 -9.79 16.39 -0.80
CA ARG A 19 -10.38 17.72 -0.58
C ARG A 19 -9.45 18.85 -1.04
N VAL A 20 -8.19 18.78 -0.64
CA VAL A 20 -7.19 19.78 -1.05
C VAL A 20 -7.10 19.86 -2.57
N ARG A 21 -7.06 18.73 -3.27
CA ARG A 21 -7.03 18.70 -4.72
C ARG A 21 -8.28 19.27 -5.37
N MET A 22 -9.44 19.02 -4.78
CA MET A 22 -10.69 19.59 -5.29
C MET A 22 -10.68 21.12 -5.18
N ILE A 23 -10.18 21.66 -4.08
CA ILE A 23 -10.02 23.11 -3.89
C ILE A 23 -8.94 23.66 -4.83
N GLU A 24 -7.81 22.99 -4.95
CA GLU A 24 -6.73 23.40 -5.85
C GLU A 24 -7.20 23.45 -7.31
N SER A 25 -7.88 22.42 -7.79
CA SER A 25 -8.31 22.33 -9.17
C SER A 25 -9.43 23.31 -9.54
N HIS A 26 -10.36 23.57 -8.65
CA HIS A 26 -11.54 24.39 -8.96
C HIS A 26 -11.39 25.85 -8.49
N PHE A 27 -10.76 26.07 -7.35
CA PHE A 27 -10.62 27.42 -6.80
C PHE A 27 -9.27 28.06 -7.17
N LEU A 28 -8.15 27.40 -6.87
CA LEU A 28 -6.84 28.01 -7.09
C LEU A 28 -6.54 28.17 -8.59
N VAL A 29 -6.83 27.17 -9.41
CA VAL A 29 -6.61 27.27 -10.86
C VAL A 29 -7.44 28.38 -11.47
N ALA A 30 -8.72 28.49 -11.11
CA ALA A 30 -9.59 29.55 -11.58
C ALA A 30 -9.11 30.95 -11.17
N THR A 31 -8.63 31.09 -9.92
CA THR A 31 -8.13 32.35 -9.38
C THR A 31 -6.81 32.75 -10.04
N VAL A 32 -5.87 31.81 -10.19
CA VAL A 32 -4.55 32.07 -10.80
C VAL A 32 -4.68 32.37 -12.30
N SER A 33 -5.54 31.63 -13.01
CA SER A 33 -5.81 31.84 -14.45
C SER A 33 -6.68 33.05 -14.73
N ARG A 34 -7.24 33.69 -13.70
CA ARG A 34 -8.20 34.81 -13.81
C ARG A 34 -9.40 34.49 -14.70
N ASN A 35 -9.78 33.20 -14.75
CA ASN A 35 -10.91 32.75 -15.57
C ASN A 35 -12.08 32.31 -14.67
N PRO A 36 -13.10 33.16 -14.45
CA PRO A 36 -14.22 32.84 -13.58
C PRO A 36 -15.10 31.70 -14.11
N ALA A 37 -15.03 31.37 -15.39
CA ALA A 37 -15.78 30.25 -15.95
C ALA A 37 -15.36 28.90 -15.37
N LEU A 38 -14.13 28.79 -14.87
CA LEU A 38 -13.61 27.59 -14.20
C LEU A 38 -14.13 27.41 -12.76
N LEU A 39 -14.76 28.45 -12.19
CA LEU A 39 -15.42 28.39 -10.87
C LEU A 39 -16.82 27.73 -10.94
N GLY A 40 -17.32 27.46 -12.12
CA GLY A 40 -18.61 26.82 -12.33
C GLY A 40 -18.63 25.36 -11.85
N GLY A 41 -19.80 24.90 -11.38
CA GLY A 41 -20.05 23.53 -10.97
C GLY A 41 -20.35 23.36 -9.49
N ASP A 42 -20.85 22.18 -9.13
CA ASP A 42 -21.29 21.84 -7.76
C ASP A 42 -20.14 21.42 -6.81
N TRP A 43 -18.89 21.75 -7.17
CA TRP A 43 -17.72 21.34 -6.38
C TRP A 43 -17.76 21.86 -4.94
N GLN A 44 -18.30 23.06 -4.71
CA GLN A 44 -18.45 23.65 -3.38
C GLN A 44 -19.39 22.79 -2.52
N LYS A 45 -20.50 22.34 -3.10
CA LYS A 45 -21.46 21.46 -2.43
C LYS A 45 -20.81 20.11 -2.08
N LEU A 46 -20.07 19.53 -3.02
CA LEU A 46 -19.34 18.28 -2.80
C LEU A 46 -18.28 18.41 -1.68
N VAL A 47 -17.57 19.53 -1.64
CA VAL A 47 -16.60 19.80 -0.55
C VAL A 47 -17.33 19.99 0.78
N CYS A 48 -18.44 20.72 0.81
CA CYS A 48 -19.24 20.92 2.02
C CYS A 48 -19.81 19.60 2.56
N GLU A 49 -20.38 18.77 1.68
CA GLU A 49 -20.90 17.46 2.06
C GLU A 49 -19.79 16.55 2.63
N ASP A 50 -18.61 16.53 2.01
CA ASP A 50 -17.48 15.73 2.49
C ASP A 50 -16.83 16.29 3.77
N LEU A 51 -16.98 17.60 4.05
CA LEU A 51 -16.57 18.23 5.31
C LEU A 51 -17.50 17.85 6.46
N ILE A 52 -18.80 17.78 6.21
CA ILE A 52 -19.82 17.40 7.22
C ILE A 52 -19.75 15.90 7.50
N LEU A 53 -19.64 15.07 6.47
CA LEU A 53 -19.58 13.62 6.55
C LEU A 53 -18.35 13.09 5.79
N PRO A 54 -17.21 12.95 6.46
CA PRO A 54 -15.99 12.49 5.82
C PRO A 54 -16.16 11.10 5.21
N SER A 55 -16.10 11.01 3.89
CA SER A 55 -16.15 9.75 3.17
C SER A 55 -14.76 9.20 2.89
N PHE A 56 -14.53 7.92 3.23
CA PHE A 56 -13.29 7.25 2.90
C PHE A 56 -13.42 6.62 1.50
N LYS A 57 -12.71 7.15 0.53
CA LYS A 57 -12.70 6.63 -0.84
C LYS A 57 -11.96 5.29 -0.97
N ILE A 58 -11.02 5.01 -0.05
CA ILE A 58 -10.18 3.81 -0.06
C ILE A 58 -10.66 2.83 1.00
N SER A 59 -10.78 1.55 0.62
CA SER A 59 -11.10 0.45 1.54
C SER A 59 -9.94 0.20 2.52
N LYS A 60 -10.24 -0.48 3.65
CA LYS A 60 -9.20 -0.84 4.63
C LYS A 60 -8.13 -1.76 4.03
N LEU A 61 -8.56 -2.77 3.25
CA LEU A 61 -7.66 -3.71 2.60
C LEU A 61 -6.77 -3.05 1.56
N GLU A 62 -7.33 -2.14 0.79
CA GLU A 62 -6.58 -1.37 -0.20
C GLU A 62 -5.52 -0.48 0.46
N ALA A 63 -5.87 0.21 1.55
CA ALA A 63 -4.92 1.02 2.31
C ALA A 63 -3.78 0.18 2.89
N VAL A 64 -4.07 -1.01 3.45
CA VAL A 64 -3.07 -1.96 3.94
C VAL A 64 -2.17 -2.41 2.80
N GLY A 65 -2.74 -2.83 1.68
CA GLY A 65 -1.96 -3.32 0.55
C GLY A 65 -1.09 -2.25 -0.11
N ARG A 66 -1.56 -1.00 -0.24
CA ARG A 66 -0.74 0.11 -0.75
C ARG A 66 0.48 0.38 0.15
N ARG A 67 0.30 0.33 1.48
CA ARG A 67 1.40 0.48 2.44
C ARG A 67 2.32 -0.72 2.46
N LEU A 68 1.77 -1.93 2.39
CA LEU A 68 2.54 -3.16 2.26
C LEU A 68 3.47 -3.10 1.05
N LYS A 69 2.91 -2.83 -0.14
CA LYS A 69 3.66 -2.76 -1.40
C LYS A 69 4.79 -1.73 -1.35
N ARG A 70 4.56 -0.58 -0.75
CA ARG A 70 5.51 0.54 -0.78
C ARG A 70 6.70 0.35 0.16
N ASN A 71 6.45 -0.11 1.38
CA ASN A 71 7.46 -0.11 2.44
C ASN A 71 7.75 -1.50 3.00
N TYR A 72 6.70 -2.30 3.25
CA TYR A 72 6.83 -3.52 4.05
C TYR A 72 7.34 -4.72 3.27
N VAL A 73 7.13 -4.77 1.95
CA VAL A 73 7.67 -5.85 1.11
C VAL A 73 9.20 -5.91 1.23
N PHE A 74 9.87 -4.76 1.18
CA PHE A 74 11.33 -4.70 1.33
C PHE A 74 11.78 -5.10 2.73
N ILE A 75 11.07 -4.66 3.76
CA ILE A 75 11.38 -5.01 5.16
C ILE A 75 11.23 -6.52 5.35
N ILE A 76 10.14 -7.11 4.89
CA ILE A 76 9.89 -8.56 4.98
C ILE A 76 10.96 -9.33 4.21
N ALA A 77 11.31 -8.90 3.00
CA ALA A 77 12.35 -9.52 2.20
C ALA A 77 13.72 -9.50 2.93
N ILE A 78 14.10 -8.36 3.48
CA ILE A 78 15.36 -8.23 4.26
C ILE A 78 15.34 -9.14 5.49
N ILE A 79 14.23 -9.20 6.23
CA ILE A 79 14.11 -10.08 7.40
C ILE A 79 14.23 -11.55 7.00
N ILE A 80 13.58 -11.98 5.91
CA ILE A 80 13.67 -13.35 5.42
C ILE A 80 15.11 -13.68 5.01
N VAL A 81 15.77 -12.80 4.26
CA VAL A 81 17.16 -12.99 3.82
C VAL A 81 18.09 -13.06 5.04
N ALA A 82 17.97 -12.15 5.99
CA ALA A 82 18.78 -12.14 7.19
C ALA A 82 18.57 -13.42 8.02
N TRP A 83 17.32 -13.89 8.12
CA TRP A 83 17.00 -15.11 8.84
C TRP A 83 17.56 -16.36 8.15
N VAL A 84 17.43 -16.47 6.83
CA VAL A 84 18.03 -17.56 6.03
C VAL A 84 19.56 -17.55 6.20
N THR A 85 20.18 -16.38 6.08
CA THR A 85 21.63 -16.24 6.29
C THR A 85 22.04 -16.72 7.68
N LYS A 86 21.27 -16.36 8.72
CA LYS A 86 21.52 -16.83 10.08
C LYS A 86 21.48 -18.35 10.18
N ILE A 87 20.53 -19.01 9.52
CA ILE A 87 20.45 -20.48 9.52
C ILE A 87 21.73 -21.08 8.94
N PHE A 88 22.19 -20.58 7.78
CA PHE A 88 23.42 -21.07 7.16
C PHE A 88 24.66 -20.84 8.02
N MET A 89 24.74 -19.71 8.72
CA MET A 89 25.89 -19.38 9.58
C MET A 89 25.96 -20.20 10.88
N HIS A 90 24.80 -20.62 11.42
CA HIS A 90 24.73 -21.26 12.72
C HIS A 90 24.39 -22.75 12.63
N ALA A 91 24.16 -23.28 11.44
CA ALA A 91 23.90 -24.71 11.30
C ALA A 91 25.14 -25.55 11.60
N SER A 92 24.97 -26.49 12.52
CA SER A 92 25.99 -27.47 12.85
C SER A 92 25.32 -28.85 12.83
N PRO A 93 25.67 -29.75 11.92
CA PRO A 93 26.65 -29.66 10.83
C PRO A 93 26.29 -28.70 9.70
N PRO A 94 27.28 -28.32 8.84
CA PRO A 94 27.02 -27.41 7.73
C PRO A 94 25.98 -27.95 6.74
N ILE A 95 25.16 -27.08 6.19
CA ILE A 95 24.05 -27.45 5.31
C ILE A 95 24.59 -27.74 3.91
N HIS A 96 24.53 -29.01 3.47
CA HIS A 96 24.92 -29.45 2.13
C HIS A 96 23.75 -30.00 1.31
N SER A 97 22.56 -30.13 1.91
CA SER A 97 21.37 -30.67 1.24
C SER A 97 20.10 -29.96 1.64
N TRP A 98 19.07 -30.06 0.80
CA TRP A 98 17.75 -29.50 1.09
C TRP A 98 17.10 -30.11 2.34
N SER A 99 17.34 -31.41 2.60
CA SER A 99 16.85 -32.07 3.82
C SER A 99 17.51 -31.51 5.08
N ALA A 100 18.82 -31.22 5.04
CA ALA A 100 19.53 -30.59 6.14
C ALA A 100 19.03 -29.15 6.38
N PHE A 101 18.78 -28.38 5.31
CA PHE A 101 18.19 -27.06 5.42
C PHE A 101 16.79 -27.12 6.08
N TYR A 102 15.95 -28.05 5.63
CA TYR A 102 14.61 -28.22 6.20
C TYR A 102 14.64 -28.58 7.67
N GLN A 103 15.58 -29.44 8.10
CA GLN A 103 15.76 -29.77 9.52
C GLN A 103 16.29 -28.58 10.32
N ALA A 104 17.18 -27.78 9.74
CA ALA A 104 17.72 -26.57 10.36
C ALA A 104 16.69 -25.43 10.53
N LEU A 105 15.52 -25.53 9.89
CA LEU A 105 14.40 -24.63 10.10
C LEU A 105 13.75 -24.78 11.49
N ALA A 106 13.92 -25.93 12.15
CA ALA A 106 13.39 -26.15 13.50
C ALA A 106 13.99 -25.15 14.48
N VAL A 107 13.16 -24.53 15.30
CA VAL A 107 13.60 -23.58 16.33
C VAL A 107 13.09 -24.02 17.69
N GLY A 108 14.01 -24.46 18.53
CA GLY A 108 13.66 -24.99 19.85
C GLY A 108 12.75 -26.22 19.75
N GLU A 109 11.58 -26.16 20.38
CA GLU A 109 10.58 -27.24 20.35
C GLU A 109 9.63 -27.16 19.12
N LEU A 110 9.74 -26.11 18.31
CA LEU A 110 8.88 -25.94 17.14
C LEU A 110 9.38 -26.78 15.97
N PRO A 111 8.53 -27.65 15.42
CA PRO A 111 8.92 -28.51 14.31
C PRO A 111 9.13 -27.68 13.03
N SER A 112 10.06 -28.11 12.19
CA SER A 112 10.44 -27.45 10.94
C SER A 112 9.27 -27.22 9.98
N PHE A 113 8.28 -28.12 9.95
CA PHE A 113 7.11 -27.95 9.08
C PHE A 113 6.25 -26.74 9.46
N LEU A 114 6.11 -26.42 10.74
CA LEU A 114 5.36 -25.23 11.18
C LEU A 114 6.06 -23.94 10.72
N ILE A 115 7.37 -23.89 10.88
CA ILE A 115 8.16 -22.72 10.49
C ILE A 115 8.14 -22.54 8.96
N ALA A 116 8.30 -23.65 8.22
CA ALA A 116 8.17 -23.63 6.76
C ALA A 116 6.78 -23.18 6.31
N ALA A 117 5.71 -23.65 6.96
CA ALA A 117 4.34 -23.24 6.65
C ALA A 117 4.10 -21.75 6.93
N VAL A 118 4.59 -21.22 8.05
CA VAL A 118 4.48 -19.78 8.38
C VAL A 118 5.24 -18.92 7.38
N LEU A 119 6.43 -19.34 6.97
CA LEU A 119 7.20 -18.65 5.94
C LEU A 119 6.46 -18.64 4.60
N LEU A 120 6.03 -19.82 4.16
CA LEU A 120 5.30 -19.94 2.90
C LEU A 120 4.02 -19.10 2.92
N PHE A 121 3.25 -19.15 4.03
CA PHE A 121 2.07 -18.33 4.20
C PHE A 121 2.40 -16.84 4.15
N THR A 122 3.47 -16.40 4.79
CA THR A 122 3.90 -14.98 4.78
C THR A 122 4.25 -14.53 3.37
N ILE A 123 4.99 -15.34 2.61
CA ILE A 123 5.37 -15.04 1.22
C ILE A 123 4.12 -15.01 0.33
N VAL A 124 3.26 -16.01 0.42
CA VAL A 124 2.04 -16.07 -0.39
C VAL A 124 1.07 -14.93 -0.04
N ALA A 125 0.86 -14.65 1.23
CA ALA A 125 -0.03 -13.58 1.68
C ALA A 125 0.48 -12.19 1.22
N THR A 126 1.78 -11.93 1.36
CA THR A 126 2.37 -10.65 0.92
C THR A 126 2.34 -10.48 -0.58
N THR A 127 2.65 -11.52 -1.35
CA THR A 127 2.59 -11.48 -2.83
C THR A 127 1.16 -11.36 -3.33
N ALA A 128 0.23 -12.14 -2.80
CA ALA A 128 -1.19 -12.10 -3.17
C ALA A 128 -1.81 -10.72 -2.88
N LEU A 129 -1.56 -10.16 -1.69
CA LEU A 129 -2.08 -8.83 -1.32
C LEU A 129 -1.46 -7.73 -2.18
N THR A 130 -0.16 -7.83 -2.47
CA THR A 130 0.53 -6.88 -3.35
C THR A 130 -0.01 -6.95 -4.78
N TRP A 131 -0.25 -8.15 -5.28
CA TRP A 131 -0.85 -8.38 -6.60
C TRP A 131 -2.28 -7.84 -6.66
N TYR A 132 -3.13 -8.20 -5.69
CA TYR A 132 -4.50 -7.73 -5.59
C TYR A 132 -4.59 -6.21 -5.66
N VAL A 133 -3.76 -5.53 -4.87
CA VAL A 133 -3.74 -4.06 -4.87
C VAL A 133 -3.15 -3.52 -6.17
N SER A 134 -2.18 -4.18 -6.78
CA SER A 134 -1.61 -3.73 -8.06
C SER A 134 -2.63 -3.77 -9.20
N VAL A 135 -3.51 -4.77 -9.20
CA VAL A 135 -4.55 -4.92 -10.22
C VAL A 135 -5.77 -4.03 -9.94
N ASN A 136 -6.19 -3.93 -8.67
CA ASN A 136 -7.42 -3.22 -8.31
C ASN A 136 -7.22 -1.75 -7.93
N SER A 137 -5.99 -1.27 -7.76
CA SER A 137 -5.73 0.13 -7.45
C SER A 137 -5.68 0.99 -8.72
N SER A 138 -6.77 1.07 -9.43
CA SER A 138 -6.99 2.02 -10.52
C SER A 138 -7.25 3.42 -9.98
N GLY A 139 -6.30 4.09 -9.40
CA GLY A 139 -6.54 5.42 -8.84
C GLY A 139 -5.34 6.04 -8.14
N GLU A 140 -4.15 5.54 -8.38
CA GLU A 140 -2.97 6.27 -7.93
C GLU A 140 -2.63 7.37 -8.96
N VAL A 141 -2.07 8.45 -8.48
CA VAL A 141 -1.71 9.72 -9.16
C VAL A 141 -1.31 9.66 -10.63
N THR A 142 -1.03 8.49 -11.18
CA THR A 142 -0.80 8.26 -12.61
C THR A 142 -2.06 8.42 -13.45
N ASP A 143 -3.24 8.14 -12.90
CA ASP A 143 -4.52 8.29 -13.61
C ASP A 143 -4.90 9.77 -13.78
N LEU A 144 -4.43 10.65 -12.92
CA LEU A 144 -4.63 12.09 -13.04
C LEU A 144 -3.91 12.68 -14.27
N ARG A 145 -2.87 12.02 -14.75
CA ARG A 145 -2.15 12.43 -15.96
C ARG A 145 -2.92 12.02 -17.24
N GLY A 146 -3.71 10.95 -17.18
CA GLY A 146 -4.59 10.50 -18.25
C GLY A 146 -5.90 11.30 -18.31
N SER A 147 -6.57 11.43 -17.17
CA SER A 147 -7.84 12.17 -17.04
C SER A 147 -7.68 13.66 -17.32
N HIS A 148 -6.57 14.27 -16.92
CA HIS A 148 -6.30 15.67 -17.26
C HIS A 148 -6.07 15.93 -18.75
N LYS A 149 -5.55 14.96 -19.50
CA LYS A 149 -5.36 15.14 -20.96
C LYS A 149 -6.67 15.13 -21.75
N GLU A 150 -7.69 14.45 -21.27
CA GLU A 150 -9.02 14.46 -21.92
C GLU A 150 -9.85 15.69 -21.56
N GLN A 151 -9.71 16.20 -20.34
CA GLN A 151 -10.46 17.38 -19.87
C GLN A 151 -9.92 18.73 -20.40
N TRP A 152 -8.68 18.76 -20.91
CA TRP A 152 -8.06 19.99 -21.46
C TRP A 152 -8.03 20.05 -22.99
N ARG A 153 -8.73 19.15 -23.68
CA ARG A 153 -9.01 19.31 -25.10
C ARG A 153 -10.29 20.15 -25.27
N ILE A 154 -10.13 21.46 -25.22
CA ILE A 154 -11.03 22.43 -25.80
C ILE A 154 -10.33 23.03 -27.03
#